data_bc6a0485881adeb6fd0e905c59cba222
#
_entry.id   bc6a0485881adeb6fd0e905c59cba222
#
_cell.length_a   1.000
_cell.length_b   1.000
_cell.length_c   1.000
_cell.angle_alpha   90.00
_cell.angle_beta   90.00
_cell.angle_gamma   90.00
#
_symmetry.space_group_name_H-M   'P 1'
#
loop_
_entity.id
_entity.type
_entity.pdbx_description
1 polymer ?
#
loop_
_entity_poly.entity_id
_entity_poly.type
_entity_poly.pdbx_seq_one_letter_code
_entity_poly.pdbx_strand_id
1 'polypeptide(L)'
;KMGKTAGNAVWLDPNKTSPFEFYQYWRNVDDADVMKCIRMLTFLPLEQIDEMATWKDAQLNTAKETLAYELTKMVHGEDEAGAAQEKARAIFGGGSTEHVPEAVISESDLADGKADIMSLLVLSGLCASRSDARRNIQQGGVLCREEKVTDIAKAFDGEELRKGVVLRRGKKNFKRVILK
;
A
#
# COMPACT_ATOMS: atom_id res chain seq x y z
N LYS A 1 -5.63 -10.23 -16.44
CA LYS A 1 -5.11 -10.83 -17.66
C LYS A 1 -3.61 -10.56 -17.71
N MET A 2 -2.79 -11.55 -17.42
CA MET A 2 -1.35 -11.47 -17.66
C MET A 2 -1.13 -11.57 -19.17
N GLY A 3 -0.60 -10.52 -19.76
CA GLY A 3 -0.40 -10.48 -21.19
C GLY A 3 0.13 -9.13 -21.64
N LYS A 4 0.21 -8.94 -22.93
CA LYS A 4 0.73 -7.73 -23.55
C LYS A 4 -0.03 -6.49 -23.07
N THR A 5 0.61 -5.69 -22.22
CA THR A 5 0.07 -4.40 -21.76
C THR A 5 0.95 -3.29 -22.33
N ALA A 6 0.38 -2.44 -23.13
CA ALA A 6 1.06 -1.23 -23.58
C ALA A 6 1.38 -0.37 -22.35
N GLY A 7 2.64 -0.31 -21.96
CA GLY A 7 3.16 0.59 -20.92
C GLY A 7 3.11 0.12 -19.46
N ASN A 8 2.41 -0.97 -19.12
CA ASN A 8 2.30 -1.46 -17.74
C ASN A 8 2.85 -2.89 -17.54
N ALA A 9 3.83 -3.28 -18.31
CA ALA A 9 4.47 -4.59 -18.16
C ALA A 9 5.29 -4.63 -16.87
N VAL A 10 5.14 -5.74 -16.13
CA VAL A 10 6.02 -6.08 -15.01
C VAL A 10 7.13 -6.96 -15.55
N TRP A 11 8.36 -6.48 -15.40
CA TRP A 11 9.54 -7.14 -15.91
C TRP A 11 10.22 -7.98 -14.83
N LEU A 12 10.83 -9.09 -15.22
CA LEU A 12 11.69 -9.87 -14.34
C LEU A 12 13.07 -9.22 -14.14
N ASP A 13 13.46 -8.34 -15.07
CA ASP A 13 14.70 -7.56 -15.00
C ASP A 13 14.58 -6.48 -13.91
N PRO A 14 15.42 -6.50 -12.86
CA PRO A 14 15.37 -5.55 -11.75
C PRO A 14 15.67 -4.10 -12.15
N ASN A 15 16.31 -3.89 -13.31
CA ASN A 15 16.56 -2.55 -13.83
C ASN A 15 15.32 -1.91 -14.48
N LYS A 16 14.32 -2.73 -14.85
CA LYS A 16 13.06 -2.29 -15.47
C LYS A 16 11.89 -2.27 -14.50
N THR A 17 11.84 -3.24 -13.58
CA THR A 17 10.89 -3.32 -12.47
C THR A 17 11.69 -3.71 -11.24
N SER A 18 11.82 -2.81 -10.28
CA SER A 18 12.56 -3.10 -9.05
C SER A 18 11.92 -4.26 -8.28
N PRO A 19 12.69 -5.01 -7.44
CA PRO A 19 12.15 -6.09 -6.62
C PRO A 19 10.98 -5.65 -5.76
N PHE A 20 11.02 -4.42 -5.24
CA PHE A 20 9.92 -3.86 -4.45
C PHE A 20 8.66 -3.60 -5.29
N GLU A 21 8.79 -3.04 -6.50
CA GLU A 21 7.64 -2.85 -7.41
C GLU A 21 7.06 -4.19 -7.87
N PHE A 22 7.93 -5.18 -8.11
CA PHE A 22 7.54 -6.55 -8.43
C PHE A 22 6.74 -7.18 -7.28
N TYR A 23 7.22 -7.06 -6.05
CA TYR A 23 6.52 -7.50 -4.85
C TYR A 23 5.16 -6.83 -4.71
N GLN A 24 5.10 -5.50 -4.87
CA GLN A 24 3.86 -4.73 -4.78
C GLN A 24 2.84 -5.12 -5.86
N TYR A 25 3.29 -5.44 -7.05
CA TYR A 25 2.40 -5.91 -8.10
C TYR A 25 1.65 -7.17 -7.67
N TRP A 26 2.36 -8.16 -7.15
CA TRP A 26 1.77 -9.43 -6.72
C TRP A 26 0.95 -9.30 -5.43
N ARG A 27 1.34 -8.41 -4.53
CA ARG A 27 0.55 -8.10 -3.33
C ARG A 27 -0.77 -7.41 -3.65
N ASN A 28 -0.89 -6.74 -4.79
CA ASN A 28 -2.10 -6.04 -5.24
C ASN A 28 -2.95 -6.84 -6.25
N VAL A 29 -2.73 -8.13 -6.35
CA VAL A 29 -3.56 -9.03 -7.17
C VAL A 29 -4.99 -9.06 -6.63
N ASP A 30 -5.98 -9.23 -7.50
CA ASP A 30 -7.39 -9.32 -7.09
C ASP A 30 -7.64 -10.56 -6.22
N ASP A 31 -8.50 -10.45 -5.21
CA ASP A 31 -8.80 -11.52 -4.26
C ASP A 31 -9.24 -12.82 -4.97
N ALA A 32 -10.01 -12.69 -6.04
CA ALA A 32 -10.47 -13.82 -6.84
C ALA A 32 -9.34 -14.58 -7.56
N ASP A 33 -8.20 -13.93 -7.82
CA ASP A 33 -7.08 -14.49 -8.57
C ASP A 33 -5.94 -15.00 -7.66
N VAL A 34 -5.92 -14.61 -6.37
CA VAL A 34 -4.83 -14.96 -5.44
C VAL A 34 -4.53 -16.44 -5.41
N MET A 35 -5.53 -17.27 -5.12
CA MET A 35 -5.34 -18.70 -4.98
C MET A 35 -4.96 -19.39 -6.29
N LYS A 36 -5.48 -18.88 -7.41
CA LYS A 36 -5.09 -19.34 -8.74
C LYS A 36 -3.62 -19.05 -9.01
N CYS A 37 -3.17 -17.83 -8.69
CA CYS A 37 -1.77 -17.43 -8.86
C CYS A 37 -0.85 -18.26 -7.95
N ILE A 38 -1.22 -18.50 -6.69
CA ILE A 38 -0.45 -19.35 -5.76
C ILE A 38 -0.28 -20.75 -6.33
N ARG A 39 -1.35 -21.39 -6.79
CA ARG A 39 -1.32 -22.75 -7.35
C ARG A 39 -0.50 -22.87 -8.63
N MET A 40 -0.51 -21.83 -9.47
CA MET A 40 0.13 -21.89 -10.79
C MET A 40 1.58 -21.41 -10.79
N LEU A 41 1.95 -20.54 -9.86
CA LEU A 41 3.19 -19.77 -9.94
C LEU A 41 4.14 -20.00 -8.76
N THR A 42 3.70 -20.68 -7.70
CA THR A 42 4.58 -20.97 -6.55
C THR A 42 4.87 -22.46 -6.43
N PHE A 43 5.91 -22.81 -5.66
CA PHE A 43 6.27 -24.18 -5.31
C PHE A 43 5.88 -24.54 -3.88
N LEU A 44 4.88 -23.87 -3.32
CA LEU A 44 4.37 -24.18 -1.99
C LEU A 44 3.75 -25.58 -1.95
N PRO A 45 3.86 -26.31 -0.82
CA PRO A 45 3.20 -27.60 -0.63
C PRO A 45 1.68 -27.50 -0.86
N LEU A 46 1.09 -28.48 -1.54
CA LEU A 46 -0.35 -28.49 -1.84
C LEU A 46 -1.20 -28.43 -0.57
N GLU A 47 -0.77 -29.07 0.51
CA GLU A 47 -1.45 -29.04 1.81
C GLU A 47 -1.58 -27.59 2.34
N GLN A 48 -0.50 -26.81 2.25
CA GLN A 48 -0.49 -25.39 2.63
C GLN A 48 -1.40 -24.56 1.72
N ILE A 49 -1.38 -24.82 0.43
CA ILE A 49 -2.23 -24.13 -0.54
C ILE A 49 -3.72 -24.42 -0.27
N ASP A 50 -4.05 -25.66 0.05
CA ASP A 50 -5.42 -26.07 0.33
C ASP A 50 -5.93 -25.47 1.66
N GLU A 51 -5.08 -25.34 2.68
CA GLU A 51 -5.36 -24.56 3.88
C GLU A 51 -5.66 -23.10 3.54
N MET A 52 -4.77 -22.46 2.79
CA MET A 52 -4.94 -21.06 2.36
C MET A 52 -6.20 -20.83 1.51
N ALA A 53 -6.67 -21.86 0.79
CA ALA A 53 -7.90 -21.78 0.00
C ALA A 53 -9.18 -21.59 0.84
N THR A 54 -9.11 -21.90 2.14
CA THR A 54 -10.21 -21.69 3.08
C THR A 54 -10.25 -20.26 3.66
N TRP A 55 -9.18 -19.48 3.46
CA TRP A 55 -9.02 -18.15 4.03
C TRP A 55 -9.96 -17.12 3.38
N LYS A 56 -10.44 -16.19 4.20
CA LYS A 56 -11.38 -15.12 3.80
C LYS A 56 -10.95 -13.79 4.40
N ASP A 57 -11.45 -12.72 3.81
CA ASP A 57 -11.28 -11.36 4.31
C ASP A 57 -9.82 -11.00 4.65
N ALA A 58 -9.53 -10.70 5.90
CA ALA A 58 -8.18 -10.30 6.33
C ALA A 58 -7.11 -11.36 6.06
N GLN A 59 -7.45 -12.66 6.08
CA GLN A 59 -6.52 -13.74 5.80
C GLN A 59 -6.07 -13.77 4.33
N LEU A 60 -6.89 -13.28 3.40
CA LEU A 60 -6.48 -13.12 1.99
C LEU A 60 -5.32 -12.15 1.84
N ASN A 61 -5.18 -11.16 2.72
CA ASN A 61 -4.00 -10.29 2.71
C ASN A 61 -2.73 -11.06 3.03
N THR A 62 -2.79 -12.02 3.95
CA THR A 62 -1.66 -12.91 4.26
C THR A 62 -1.34 -13.81 3.06
N ALA A 63 -2.35 -14.33 2.37
CA ALA A 63 -2.14 -15.11 1.14
C ALA A 63 -1.48 -14.26 0.04
N LYS A 64 -1.87 -13.01 -0.13
CA LYS A 64 -1.23 -12.06 -1.06
C LYS A 64 0.22 -11.76 -0.67
N GLU A 65 0.51 -11.59 0.61
CA GLU A 65 1.89 -11.40 1.09
C GLU A 65 2.75 -12.63 0.79
N THR A 66 2.22 -13.82 1.03
CA THR A 66 2.90 -15.09 0.72
C THR A 66 3.16 -15.21 -0.78
N LEU A 67 2.17 -14.96 -1.62
CA LEU A 67 2.32 -14.95 -3.08
C LEU A 67 3.42 -13.99 -3.54
N ALA A 68 3.37 -12.74 -3.06
CA ALA A 68 4.33 -11.71 -3.42
C ALA A 68 5.75 -12.08 -2.97
N TYR A 69 5.89 -12.61 -1.75
CA TYR A 69 7.19 -13.05 -1.21
C TYR A 69 7.77 -14.20 -2.03
N GLU A 70 7.00 -15.26 -2.25
CA GLU A 70 7.48 -16.45 -2.98
C GLU A 70 7.90 -16.12 -4.42
N LEU A 71 7.12 -15.31 -5.13
CA LEU A 71 7.46 -14.91 -6.49
C LEU A 71 8.67 -13.97 -6.54
N THR A 72 8.78 -13.03 -5.60
CA THR A 72 9.95 -12.15 -5.53
C THR A 72 11.21 -12.93 -5.16
N LYS A 73 11.11 -13.87 -4.23
CA LYS A 73 12.19 -14.78 -3.86
C LYS A 73 12.68 -15.61 -5.05
N MET A 74 11.75 -16.13 -5.84
CA MET A 74 12.07 -16.95 -7.02
C MET A 74 12.80 -16.15 -8.10
N VAL A 75 12.43 -14.89 -8.31
CA VAL A 75 12.95 -14.07 -9.40
C VAL A 75 14.18 -13.26 -8.99
N HIS A 76 14.18 -12.71 -7.78
CA HIS A 76 15.18 -11.75 -7.32
C HIS A 76 16.03 -12.23 -6.13
N GLY A 77 15.71 -13.40 -5.58
CA GLY A 77 16.40 -13.97 -4.42
C GLY A 77 15.73 -13.62 -3.09
N GLU A 78 16.14 -14.36 -2.05
CA GLU A 78 15.53 -14.30 -0.72
C GLU A 78 15.77 -12.96 -0.02
N ASP A 79 16.97 -12.41 -0.15
CA ASP A 79 17.34 -11.11 0.47
C ASP A 79 16.47 -9.97 -0.07
N GLU A 80 16.30 -9.91 -1.38
CA GLU A 80 15.45 -8.90 -2.03
C GLU A 80 13.97 -9.08 -1.71
N ALA A 81 13.50 -10.31 -1.59
CA ALA A 81 12.13 -10.61 -1.19
C ALA A 81 11.88 -10.18 0.26
N GLY A 82 12.82 -10.48 1.17
CA GLY A 82 12.77 -10.04 2.56
C GLY A 82 12.76 -8.51 2.69
N ALA A 83 13.69 -7.84 2.02
CA ALA A 83 13.76 -6.38 1.99
C ALA A 83 12.49 -5.75 1.41
N ALA A 84 11.94 -6.31 0.34
CA ALA A 84 10.69 -5.83 -0.26
C ALA A 84 9.49 -6.01 0.66
N GLN A 85 9.42 -7.16 1.36
CA GLN A 85 8.36 -7.44 2.33
C GLN A 85 8.45 -6.51 3.54
N GLU A 86 9.64 -6.34 4.13
CA GLU A 86 9.85 -5.43 5.26
C GLU A 86 9.49 -3.98 4.88
N LYS A 87 9.95 -3.53 3.71
CA LYS A 87 9.61 -2.21 3.19
C LYS A 87 8.10 -2.06 2.98
N ALA A 88 7.43 -3.08 2.46
CA ALA A 88 5.98 -3.07 2.29
C ALA A 88 5.26 -3.00 3.65
N ARG A 89 5.68 -3.80 4.62
CA ARG A 89 5.14 -3.78 5.98
C ARG A 89 5.41 -2.46 6.69
N ALA A 90 6.59 -1.88 6.52
CA ALA A 90 6.93 -0.56 7.05
C ALA A 90 6.02 0.54 6.48
N ILE A 91 5.76 0.50 5.18
CA ILE A 91 4.89 1.46 4.50
C ILE A 91 3.41 1.29 4.89
N PHE A 92 2.95 0.05 5.04
CA PHE A 92 1.53 -0.27 5.15
C PHE A 92 1.11 -0.79 6.52
N GLY A 93 2.01 -1.37 7.30
CA GLY A 93 1.71 -2.03 8.58
C GLY A 93 1.94 -1.18 9.83
N GLY A 94 2.21 0.13 9.70
CA GLY A 94 2.47 1.02 10.84
C GLY A 94 3.82 0.79 11.56
N GLY A 95 4.68 -0.07 11.00
CA GLY A 95 6.08 -0.21 11.41
C GLY A 95 7.00 0.69 10.58
N SER A 96 8.14 1.07 11.12
CA SER A 96 9.11 2.11 10.70
C SER A 96 8.95 2.65 9.27
N THR A 97 8.60 3.90 9.18
CA THR A 97 8.25 4.65 7.97
C THR A 97 9.48 5.29 7.30
N GLU A 98 10.65 4.72 7.43
CA GLU A 98 11.92 5.34 7.01
C GLU A 98 12.04 5.60 5.49
N HIS A 99 11.17 5.02 4.67
CA HIS A 99 11.22 5.13 3.21
C HIS A 99 9.96 5.73 2.56
N VAL A 100 9.01 6.19 3.37
CA VAL A 100 7.82 6.91 2.86
C VAL A 100 8.16 8.39 2.74
N PRO A 101 7.94 9.04 1.59
CA PRO A 101 8.13 10.48 1.48
C PRO A 101 7.32 11.21 2.56
N GLU A 102 8.02 11.97 3.39
CA GLU A 102 7.39 12.72 4.48
C GLU A 102 6.79 14.04 3.98
N ALA A 103 5.64 14.36 4.48
CA ALA A 103 5.07 15.69 4.41
C ALA A 103 4.99 16.25 5.83
N VAL A 104 5.82 17.22 6.12
CA VAL A 104 5.83 17.89 7.43
C VAL A 104 4.76 18.96 7.42
N ILE A 105 3.92 18.95 8.44
CA ILE A 105 2.93 20.00 8.74
C ILE A 105 3.25 20.66 10.07
N SER A 106 2.79 21.89 10.28
CA SER A 106 2.99 22.65 11.49
C SER A 106 1.70 22.77 12.30
N GLU A 107 1.82 23.19 13.57
CA GLU A 107 0.66 23.44 14.43
C GLU A 107 -0.28 24.52 13.86
N SER A 108 0.24 25.46 13.06
CA SER A 108 -0.55 26.46 12.36
C SER A 108 -1.47 25.89 11.26
N ASP A 109 -1.19 24.68 10.80
CA ASP A 109 -2.01 23.98 9.79
C ASP A 109 -3.18 23.22 10.43
N LEU A 110 -3.25 23.19 11.76
CA LEU A 110 -4.32 22.56 12.52
C LEU A 110 -5.44 23.58 12.82
N ALA A 111 -6.69 23.15 12.67
CA ALA A 111 -7.85 23.88 13.16
C ALA A 111 -8.30 23.25 14.49
N ASP A 112 -8.29 24.03 15.58
CA ASP A 112 -8.63 23.54 16.93
C ASP A 112 -7.82 22.28 17.36
N GLY A 113 -6.53 22.24 17.00
CA GLY A 113 -5.63 21.12 17.32
C GLY A 113 -5.86 19.86 16.49
N LYS A 114 -6.66 19.93 15.43
CA LYS A 114 -6.98 18.80 14.53
C LYS A 114 -6.80 19.21 13.07
N ALA A 115 -6.53 18.22 12.22
CA ALA A 115 -6.57 18.42 10.77
C ALA A 115 -7.51 17.37 10.13
N ASP A 116 -8.39 17.87 9.26
CA ASP A 116 -9.27 16.98 8.48
C ASP A 116 -8.50 16.30 7.34
N ILE A 117 -8.97 15.14 6.93
CA ILE A 117 -8.36 14.32 5.89
C ILE A 117 -8.15 15.06 4.56
N MET A 118 -9.05 15.97 4.19
CA MET A 118 -8.93 16.75 2.96
C MET A 118 -7.79 17.74 3.05
N SER A 119 -7.62 18.41 4.21
CA SER A 119 -6.48 19.30 4.47
C SER A 119 -5.17 18.54 4.42
N LEU A 120 -5.09 17.36 5.05
CA LEU A 120 -3.88 16.52 5.03
C LEU A 120 -3.51 16.06 3.61
N LEU A 121 -4.49 15.72 2.77
CA LEU A 121 -4.26 15.35 1.37
C LEU A 121 -3.72 16.52 0.54
N VAL A 122 -4.14 17.74 0.82
CA VAL A 122 -3.64 18.94 0.14
C VAL A 122 -2.25 19.31 0.66
N LEU A 123 -2.07 19.41 1.98
CA LEU A 123 -0.80 19.76 2.62
C LEU A 123 0.31 18.74 2.27
N SER A 124 -0.04 17.48 2.17
CA SER A 124 0.90 16.46 1.71
C SER A 124 1.21 16.51 0.22
N GLY A 125 0.49 17.32 -0.57
CA GLY A 125 0.63 17.37 -2.03
C GLY A 125 0.10 16.14 -2.76
N LEU A 126 -0.66 15.28 -2.08
CA LEU A 126 -1.35 14.15 -2.71
C LEU A 126 -2.54 14.61 -3.55
N CYS A 127 -3.17 15.73 -3.19
CA CYS A 127 -4.25 16.36 -3.94
C CYS A 127 -3.93 17.83 -4.19
N ALA A 128 -4.35 18.35 -5.35
CA ALA A 128 -4.09 19.74 -5.72
C ALA A 128 -5.01 20.75 -4.99
N SER A 129 -6.18 20.28 -4.52
CA SER A 129 -7.17 21.13 -3.84
C SER A 129 -8.09 20.29 -2.96
N ARG A 130 -8.82 20.97 -2.05
CA ARG A 130 -9.85 20.31 -1.22
C ARG A 130 -10.97 19.68 -2.07
N SER A 131 -11.32 20.29 -3.19
CA SER A 131 -12.31 19.73 -4.14
C SER A 131 -11.80 18.46 -4.79
N ASP A 132 -10.51 18.41 -5.16
CA ASP A 132 -9.86 17.20 -5.69
C ASP A 132 -9.79 16.10 -4.61
N ALA A 133 -9.42 16.46 -3.38
CA ALA A 133 -9.41 15.54 -2.24
C ALA A 133 -10.78 14.92 -1.99
N ARG A 134 -11.83 15.75 -1.95
CA ARG A 134 -13.22 15.29 -1.77
C ARG A 134 -13.63 14.30 -2.86
N ARG A 135 -13.37 14.63 -4.11
CA ARG A 135 -13.69 13.74 -5.26
C ARG A 135 -12.95 12.41 -5.15
N ASN A 136 -11.66 12.42 -4.83
CA ASN A 136 -10.87 11.18 -4.67
C ASN A 136 -11.37 10.33 -3.51
N ILE A 137 -11.78 10.91 -2.39
CA ILE A 137 -12.38 10.17 -1.26
C ILE A 137 -13.71 9.53 -1.69
N GLN A 138 -14.60 10.29 -2.33
CA GLN A 138 -15.90 9.79 -2.80
C GLN A 138 -15.77 8.66 -3.82
N GLN A 139 -14.74 8.71 -4.68
CA GLN A 139 -14.43 7.64 -5.63
C GLN A 139 -13.70 6.45 -4.99
N GLY A 140 -13.42 6.52 -3.68
CA GLY A 140 -12.72 5.49 -2.94
C GLY A 140 -11.25 5.33 -3.33
N GLY A 141 -10.65 6.38 -3.87
CA GLY A 141 -9.25 6.42 -4.28
C GLY A 141 -8.28 6.79 -3.16
N VAL A 142 -8.75 7.01 -1.93
CA VAL A 142 -7.93 7.39 -0.78
C VAL A 142 -7.94 6.31 0.29
N LEU A 143 -6.75 5.93 0.75
CA LEU A 143 -6.56 5.06 1.90
C LEU A 143 -5.77 5.79 2.99
N CYS A 144 -6.12 5.50 4.23
CA CYS A 144 -5.40 5.92 5.43
C CYS A 144 -5.05 4.67 6.25
N ARG A 145 -3.77 4.43 6.50
CA ARG A 145 -3.31 3.22 7.21
C ARG A 145 -3.92 1.93 6.63
N GLU A 146 -4.00 1.82 5.28
CA GLU A 146 -4.61 0.73 4.50
C GLU A 146 -6.15 0.67 4.52
N GLU A 147 -6.83 1.42 5.37
CA GLU A 147 -8.28 1.50 5.37
C GLU A 147 -8.78 2.51 4.34
N LYS A 148 -9.80 2.12 3.59
CA LYS A 148 -10.44 3.01 2.64
C LYS A 148 -11.14 4.15 3.38
N VAL A 149 -10.77 5.38 3.04
CA VAL A 149 -11.42 6.56 3.59
C VAL A 149 -12.72 6.82 2.84
N THR A 150 -13.83 6.74 3.55
CA THR A 150 -15.17 7.05 3.02
C THR A 150 -15.74 8.33 3.64
N ASP A 151 -15.26 8.69 4.81
CA ASP A 151 -15.69 9.88 5.53
C ASP A 151 -14.79 11.08 5.21
N ILE A 152 -15.38 12.08 4.58
CA ILE A 152 -14.71 13.35 4.26
C ILE A 152 -14.45 14.24 5.49
N ALA A 153 -15.17 14.00 6.58
CA ALA A 153 -15.03 14.73 7.85
C ALA A 153 -14.05 14.06 8.82
N LYS A 154 -13.43 12.93 8.44
CA LYS A 154 -12.44 12.27 9.28
C LYS A 154 -11.33 13.25 9.65
N ALA A 155 -11.12 13.46 10.94
CA ALA A 155 -10.11 14.36 11.49
C ALA A 155 -9.10 13.56 12.32
N PHE A 156 -7.88 14.07 12.38
CA PHE A 156 -6.76 13.51 13.13
C PHE A 156 -6.31 14.54 14.16
N ASP A 157 -6.04 14.11 15.36
CA ASP A 157 -5.50 14.97 16.41
C ASP A 157 -3.97 15.13 16.31
N GLY A 158 -3.43 16.09 17.06
CA GLY A 158 -2.00 16.38 17.04
C GLY A 158 -1.14 15.20 17.50
N GLU A 159 -1.63 14.33 18.40
CA GLU A 159 -0.87 13.15 18.84
C GLU A 159 -0.76 12.09 17.75
N GLU A 160 -1.85 11.85 17.03
CA GLU A 160 -1.85 10.93 15.89
C GLU A 160 -0.92 11.42 14.78
N LEU A 161 -0.91 12.74 14.52
CA LEU A 161 -0.08 13.35 13.50
C LEU A 161 1.39 13.37 13.89
N ARG A 162 1.74 13.51 15.17
CA ARG A 162 3.13 13.39 15.66
C ARG A 162 3.67 11.96 15.49
N LYS A 163 2.82 10.95 15.64
CA LYS A 163 3.17 9.54 15.36
C LYS A 163 3.31 9.26 13.86
N GLY A 164 2.76 10.14 13.03
CA GLY A 164 2.76 10.03 11.59
C GLY A 164 1.56 9.24 11.05
N VAL A 165 0.89 9.83 10.06
CA VAL A 165 -0.26 9.23 9.37
C VAL A 165 0.10 8.97 7.93
N VAL A 166 0.06 7.72 7.50
CA VAL A 166 0.31 7.36 6.10
C VAL A 166 -0.99 7.48 5.31
N LEU A 167 -0.95 8.35 4.30
CA LEU A 167 -2.03 8.57 3.35
C LEU A 167 -1.60 8.06 1.98
N ARG A 168 -2.53 7.43 1.26
CA ARG A 168 -2.33 6.94 -0.08
C ARG A 168 -3.45 7.42 -0.99
N ARG A 169 -3.07 7.91 -2.19
CA ARG A 169 -3.99 8.25 -3.28
C ARG A 169 -3.72 7.35 -4.48
N GLY A 170 -4.72 6.56 -4.86
CA GLY A 170 -4.57 5.60 -5.96
C GLY A 170 -3.56 4.49 -5.62
N LYS A 171 -2.91 3.93 -6.64
CA LYS A 171 -2.02 2.77 -6.49
C LYS A 171 -0.56 3.12 -6.17
N LYS A 172 -0.09 4.33 -6.51
CA LYS A 172 1.34 4.67 -6.49
C LYS A 172 1.72 5.87 -5.62
N ASN A 173 0.76 6.73 -5.28
CA ASN A 173 1.05 7.97 -4.56
C ASN A 173 0.72 7.80 -3.08
N PHE A 174 1.74 7.81 -2.23
CA PHE A 174 1.59 7.73 -0.78
C PHE A 174 2.56 8.70 -0.11
N LYS A 175 2.17 9.23 1.05
CA LYS A 175 2.99 10.10 1.89
C LYS A 175 2.68 9.89 3.36
N ARG A 176 3.69 10.03 4.19
CA ARG A 176 3.55 10.09 5.64
C ARG A 176 3.43 11.55 6.05
N VAL A 177 2.33 11.91 6.66
CA VAL A 177 2.11 13.25 7.22
C VAL A 177 2.54 13.24 8.67
N ILE A 178 3.44 14.15 9.04
CA ILE A 178 3.99 14.28 10.40
C ILE A 178 3.84 15.72 10.85
N LEU A 179 3.35 15.90 12.07
CA LEU A 179 3.34 17.18 12.76
C LEU A 179 4.69 17.41 13.47
N LYS A 180 5.34 18.51 13.15
CA LYS A 180 6.56 19.02 13.83
C LYS A 180 6.36 20.43 14.34
#